data_4cd5756fc6411bd5e49ed0b768491f77
#
_entry.id   4cd5756fc6411bd5e49ed0b768491f77
#
_cell.length_a   1.000
_cell.length_b   1.000
_cell.length_c   1.000
_cell.angle_alpha   90.00
_cell.angle_beta   90.00
_cell.angle_gamma   90.00
#
_symmetry.space_group_name_H-M   'P 1'
#
loop_
_entity.id
_entity.type
_entity.pdbx_description
1 polymer ?
#
loop_
_entity_poly.entity_id
_entity_poly.type
_entity_poly.pdbx_seq_one_letter_code
_entity_poly.pdbx_strand_id
1 'polypeptide(L)'
;MKTTKSILLLAVMFILSVTTTNAQQNQRIAYVDSNYILENIPEYSDAQEEINALSEKWEKEIKELKQTVEEMYREYQSESVLLSEDQKRKKEEAILAKDQEVKTLQMKYFGPDGELFTKRNELVQPIQEKVYNAINQIALIKNYAFVFDKATGTTILYSNEKNDISDDVLDEIGNVMQTVRREDRKKSGR
;
A
#
# COMPACT_ATOMS: atom_id res chain seq x y z
N MET A 1 -65.96 31.20 -24.63
CA MET A 1 -65.63 30.38 -23.49
C MET A 1 -64.78 29.11 -23.81
N LYS A 2 -64.85 28.48 -24.98
CA LYS A 2 -64.01 27.29 -25.33
C LYS A 2 -62.59 27.67 -25.66
N THR A 3 -62.33 28.79 -26.32
CA THR A 3 -60.99 29.26 -26.73
C THR A 3 -60.15 29.72 -25.55
N THR A 4 -60.72 30.36 -24.55
CA THR A 4 -59.97 30.78 -23.33
C THR A 4 -59.55 29.61 -22.49
N LYS A 5 -60.32 28.51 -22.40
CA LYS A 5 -59.93 27.27 -21.72
C LYS A 5 -58.78 26.53 -22.43
N SER A 6 -58.81 26.54 -23.79
CA SER A 6 -57.73 25.93 -24.57
C SER A 6 -56.39 26.69 -24.42
N ILE A 7 -56.41 28.03 -24.38
CA ILE A 7 -55.21 28.86 -24.18
C ILE A 7 -54.65 28.66 -22.77
N LEU A 8 -55.54 28.56 -21.77
CA LEU A 8 -55.07 28.27 -20.38
C LEU A 8 -54.45 26.90 -20.26
N LEU A 9 -54.96 25.88 -20.92
CA LEU A 9 -54.46 24.53 -20.92
C LEU A 9 -53.08 24.44 -21.61
N LEU A 10 -52.87 25.14 -22.71
CA LEU A 10 -51.58 25.27 -23.40
C LEU A 10 -50.55 26.00 -22.54
N ALA A 11 -50.93 27.05 -21.82
CA ALA A 11 -50.05 27.77 -20.92
C ALA A 11 -49.60 26.92 -19.73
N VAL A 12 -50.50 26.10 -19.15
CA VAL A 12 -50.17 25.17 -18.07
C VAL A 12 -49.21 24.06 -18.56
N MET A 13 -49.44 23.53 -19.78
CA MET A 13 -48.59 22.51 -20.38
C MET A 13 -47.18 23.06 -20.69
N PHE A 14 -47.06 24.32 -21.08
CA PHE A 14 -45.78 24.99 -21.31
C PHE A 14 -45.01 25.26 -20.02
N ILE A 15 -45.71 25.60 -18.93
CA ILE A 15 -45.06 25.78 -17.60
C ILE A 15 -44.56 24.47 -17.04
N LEU A 16 -45.26 23.32 -17.23
CA LEU A 16 -44.79 22.00 -16.79
C LEU A 16 -43.59 21.51 -17.57
N SER A 17 -43.37 21.92 -18.82
CA SER A 17 -42.21 21.48 -19.60
C SER A 17 -40.88 22.17 -19.22
N VAL A 18 -40.91 23.30 -18.52
CA VAL A 18 -39.69 24.06 -18.11
C VAL A 18 -39.03 23.51 -16.83
N THR A 19 -39.72 22.66 -16.06
CA THR A 19 -39.20 22.19 -14.75
C THR A 19 -38.31 20.95 -14.80
N THR A 20 -38.03 20.36 -15.97
CA THR A 20 -37.32 19.10 -16.08
C THR A 20 -35.83 19.22 -16.44
N THR A 21 -35.23 20.42 -16.50
CA THR A 21 -33.87 20.62 -17.01
C THR A 21 -32.74 20.61 -15.96
N ASN A 22 -32.99 20.31 -14.70
CA ASN A 22 -31.96 20.39 -13.65
C ASN A 22 -31.45 19.03 -13.09
N ALA A 23 -31.67 17.92 -13.81
CA ALA A 23 -31.30 16.60 -13.30
C ALA A 23 -29.89 16.12 -13.72
N GLN A 24 -29.09 16.95 -14.39
CA GLN A 24 -27.71 16.61 -14.69
C GLN A 24 -26.81 17.08 -13.54
N GLN A 25 -26.80 16.33 -12.45
CA GLN A 25 -25.75 16.50 -11.45
C GLN A 25 -24.40 16.28 -12.15
N ASN A 26 -23.64 17.35 -12.33
CA ASN A 26 -22.27 17.27 -12.81
C ASN A 26 -21.51 16.36 -11.85
N GLN A 27 -21.30 15.09 -12.23
CA GLN A 27 -20.49 14.17 -11.46
C GLN A 27 -19.07 14.71 -11.44
N ARG A 28 -18.63 15.15 -10.29
CA ARG A 28 -17.26 15.63 -10.10
C ARG A 28 -16.36 14.42 -9.94
N ILE A 29 -15.28 14.41 -10.70
CA ILE A 29 -14.26 13.35 -10.70
C ILE A 29 -12.95 13.98 -10.28
N ALA A 30 -12.20 13.30 -9.42
CA ALA A 30 -10.85 13.64 -9.03
C ALA A 30 -9.91 12.45 -9.24
N TYR A 31 -8.63 12.69 -9.13
CA TYR A 31 -7.62 11.64 -9.05
C TYR A 31 -6.55 12.00 -8.02
N VAL A 32 -5.84 10.99 -7.58
CA VAL A 32 -4.67 11.08 -6.70
C VAL A 32 -3.49 10.31 -7.31
N ASP A 33 -2.30 10.61 -6.85
CA ASP A 33 -1.12 9.79 -6.98
C ASP A 33 -0.76 9.21 -5.63
N SER A 34 -1.15 7.97 -5.37
CA SER A 34 -0.90 7.33 -4.09
C SER A 34 0.58 7.14 -3.79
N ASN A 35 1.44 6.94 -4.82
CA ASN A 35 2.88 6.87 -4.64
C ASN A 35 3.44 8.22 -4.17
N TYR A 36 3.07 9.31 -4.87
CA TYR A 36 3.46 10.66 -4.45
C TYR A 36 3.02 10.97 -3.02
N ILE A 37 1.79 10.64 -2.66
CA ILE A 37 1.28 10.87 -1.30
C ILE A 37 2.10 10.09 -0.28
N LEU A 38 2.32 8.79 -0.48
CA LEU A 38 3.07 7.94 0.44
C LEU A 38 4.52 8.40 0.61
N GLU A 39 5.21 8.73 -0.49
CA GLU A 39 6.60 9.22 -0.47
C GLU A 39 6.77 10.55 0.30
N ASN A 40 5.70 11.34 0.39
CA ASN A 40 5.70 12.60 1.15
C ASN A 40 5.21 12.44 2.61
N ILE A 41 4.94 11.23 3.08
CA ILE A 41 4.60 10.92 4.47
C ILE A 41 5.87 10.45 5.20
N PRO A 42 6.39 11.18 6.22
CA PRO A 42 7.62 10.80 6.94
C PRO A 42 7.56 9.39 7.52
N GLU A 43 6.43 8.99 8.11
CA GLU A 43 6.24 7.67 8.69
C GLU A 43 6.36 6.54 7.65
N TYR A 44 6.07 6.82 6.37
CA TYR A 44 6.26 5.86 5.29
C TYR A 44 7.74 5.67 4.96
N SER A 45 8.52 6.77 4.95
CA SER A 45 9.97 6.71 4.79
C SER A 45 10.62 5.89 5.91
N ASP A 46 10.26 6.17 7.17
CA ASP A 46 10.74 5.44 8.33
C ASP A 46 10.41 3.94 8.24
N ALA A 47 9.17 3.61 7.82
CA ALA A 47 8.74 2.23 7.61
C ALA A 47 9.55 1.52 6.52
N GLN A 48 9.84 2.21 5.39
CA GLN A 48 10.67 1.64 4.32
C GLN A 48 12.11 1.41 4.78
N GLU A 49 12.68 2.33 5.55
CA GLU A 49 14.04 2.16 6.13
C GLU A 49 14.09 0.94 7.06
N GLU A 50 13.10 0.76 7.94
CA GLU A 50 13.02 -0.40 8.84
C GLU A 50 12.89 -1.71 8.04
N ILE A 51 12.03 -1.76 7.03
CA ILE A 51 11.85 -2.93 6.16
C ILE A 51 13.15 -3.27 5.42
N ASN A 52 13.85 -2.28 4.88
CA ASN A 52 15.11 -2.46 4.17
C ASN A 52 16.21 -2.98 5.13
N ALA A 53 16.32 -2.41 6.31
CA ALA A 53 17.30 -2.85 7.32
C ALA A 53 17.05 -4.31 7.76
N LEU A 54 15.78 -4.71 7.92
CA LEU A 54 15.42 -6.10 8.22
C LEU A 54 15.76 -7.04 7.06
N SER A 55 15.46 -6.63 5.81
CA SER A 55 15.80 -7.41 4.62
C SER A 55 17.29 -7.66 4.51
N GLU A 56 18.10 -6.59 4.63
CA GLU A 56 19.57 -6.69 4.58
C GLU A 56 20.13 -7.60 5.68
N LYS A 57 19.57 -7.49 6.89
CA LYS A 57 19.98 -8.36 8.01
C LYS A 57 19.72 -9.83 7.71
N TRP A 58 18.52 -10.17 7.22
CA TRP A 58 18.13 -11.55 6.93
C TRP A 58 18.85 -12.10 5.69
N GLU A 59 19.09 -11.28 4.67
CA GLU A 59 19.91 -11.65 3.51
C GLU A 59 21.35 -12.01 3.94
N LYS A 60 21.92 -11.21 4.84
CA LYS A 60 23.26 -11.47 5.39
C LYS A 60 23.30 -12.79 6.16
N GLU A 61 22.32 -13.04 7.04
CA GLU A 61 22.22 -14.29 7.81
C GLU A 61 22.13 -15.51 6.88
N ILE A 62 21.27 -15.46 5.86
CA ILE A 62 21.16 -16.54 4.87
C ILE A 62 22.46 -16.72 4.08
N LYS A 63 23.11 -15.63 3.71
CA LYS A 63 24.38 -15.66 2.99
C LYS A 63 25.48 -16.34 3.80
N GLU A 64 25.61 -15.99 5.08
CA GLU A 64 26.59 -16.61 6.00
C GLU A 64 26.31 -18.12 6.14
N LEU A 65 25.06 -18.51 6.27
CA LEU A 65 24.67 -19.91 6.35
C LEU A 65 24.96 -20.68 5.05
N LYS A 66 24.70 -20.08 3.89
CA LYS A 66 25.10 -20.66 2.59
C LYS A 66 26.59 -20.84 2.44
N GLN A 67 27.40 -19.88 2.89
CA GLN A 67 28.84 -19.99 2.90
C GLN A 67 29.33 -21.19 3.77
N THR A 68 28.67 -21.37 4.92
CA THR A 68 28.95 -22.55 5.76
C THR A 68 28.65 -23.87 5.03
N VAL A 69 27.52 -23.94 4.30
CA VAL A 69 27.20 -25.14 3.49
C VAL A 69 28.25 -25.38 2.41
N GLU A 70 28.68 -24.32 1.71
CA GLU A 70 29.74 -24.42 0.69
C GLU A 70 31.10 -24.86 1.27
N GLU A 71 31.45 -24.39 2.46
CA GLU A 71 32.65 -24.80 3.15
C GLU A 71 32.62 -26.29 3.58
N MET A 72 31.52 -26.71 4.19
CA MET A 72 31.28 -28.11 4.54
C MET A 72 31.39 -29.03 3.31
N TYR A 73 30.80 -28.59 2.17
CA TYR A 73 30.87 -29.37 0.94
C TYR A 73 32.28 -29.45 0.36
N ARG A 74 33.02 -28.35 0.35
CA ARG A 74 34.45 -28.34 -0.08
C ARG A 74 35.32 -29.21 0.81
N GLU A 75 35.17 -29.16 2.13
CA GLU A 75 35.82 -30.01 3.07
C GLU A 75 35.52 -31.48 2.79
N TYR A 76 34.25 -31.83 2.66
CA TYR A 76 33.84 -33.18 2.31
C TYR A 76 34.47 -33.69 1.02
N GLN A 77 34.50 -32.89 -0.04
CA GLN A 77 35.14 -33.26 -1.30
C GLN A 77 36.62 -33.54 -1.13
N SER A 78 37.34 -32.74 -0.36
CA SER A 78 38.79 -32.89 -0.14
C SER A 78 39.14 -34.12 0.67
N GLU A 79 38.29 -34.52 1.62
CA GLU A 79 38.54 -35.63 2.55
C GLU A 79 37.89 -36.95 2.11
N SER A 80 36.94 -36.93 1.17
CA SER A 80 36.06 -38.04 0.80
C SER A 80 36.80 -39.36 0.48
N VAL A 81 38.03 -39.27 -0.08
CA VAL A 81 38.85 -40.42 -0.45
C VAL A 81 39.44 -41.13 0.81
N LEU A 82 39.54 -40.38 1.91
CA LEU A 82 40.14 -40.89 3.17
C LEU A 82 39.09 -41.37 4.18
N LEU A 83 37.81 -41.06 3.94
CA LEU A 83 36.69 -41.35 4.85
C LEU A 83 36.17 -42.75 4.67
N SER A 84 35.77 -43.39 5.77
CA SER A 84 34.95 -44.61 5.75
C SER A 84 33.51 -44.28 5.26
N GLU A 85 32.80 -45.29 4.75
CA GLU A 85 31.42 -45.11 4.26
C GLU A 85 30.47 -44.53 5.34
N ASP A 86 30.62 -44.89 6.59
CA ASP A 86 29.86 -44.35 7.70
C ASP A 86 30.18 -42.86 7.97
N GLN A 87 31.44 -42.48 7.85
CA GLN A 87 31.85 -41.07 7.97
C GLN A 87 31.34 -40.22 6.78
N LYS A 88 31.41 -40.74 5.54
CA LYS A 88 30.84 -40.08 4.38
C LYS A 88 29.37 -39.78 4.57
N ARG A 89 28.60 -40.81 4.93
CA ARG A 89 27.15 -40.68 5.17
C ARG A 89 26.84 -39.61 6.22
N LYS A 90 27.55 -39.62 7.36
CA LYS A 90 27.36 -38.60 8.41
C LYS A 90 27.66 -37.18 7.93
N LYS A 91 28.73 -36.97 7.15
CA LYS A 91 29.05 -35.66 6.58
C LYS A 91 27.99 -35.22 5.55
N GLU A 92 27.53 -36.10 4.67
CA GLU A 92 26.48 -35.84 3.71
C GLU A 92 25.16 -35.47 4.39
N GLU A 93 24.75 -36.22 5.41
CA GLU A 93 23.56 -35.91 6.22
C GLU A 93 23.67 -34.55 6.90
N ALA A 94 24.82 -34.18 7.43
CA ALA A 94 25.08 -32.89 8.05
C ALA A 94 24.99 -31.73 7.03
N ILE A 95 25.54 -31.90 5.82
CA ILE A 95 25.49 -30.92 4.73
C ILE A 95 24.01 -30.75 4.29
N LEU A 96 23.26 -31.84 4.07
CA LEU A 96 21.88 -31.81 3.70
C LEU A 96 21.01 -31.14 4.76
N ALA A 97 21.26 -31.42 6.05
CA ALA A 97 20.55 -30.77 7.15
C ALA A 97 20.80 -29.25 7.15
N LYS A 98 22.04 -28.84 6.90
CA LYS A 98 22.40 -27.42 6.86
C LYS A 98 21.81 -26.71 5.64
N ASP A 99 21.78 -27.36 4.46
CA ASP A 99 21.12 -26.83 3.26
C ASP A 99 19.61 -26.70 3.47
N GLN A 100 18.99 -27.66 4.16
CA GLN A 100 17.58 -27.59 4.52
C GLN A 100 17.29 -26.41 5.48
N GLU A 101 18.20 -26.13 6.41
CA GLU A 101 18.11 -24.97 7.31
C GLU A 101 18.12 -23.67 6.51
N VAL A 102 19.01 -23.52 5.50
CA VAL A 102 19.03 -22.38 4.58
C VAL A 102 17.68 -22.19 3.89
N LYS A 103 17.14 -23.26 3.32
CA LYS A 103 15.84 -23.21 2.62
C LYS A 103 14.69 -22.82 3.55
N THR A 104 14.70 -23.38 4.76
CA THR A 104 13.69 -23.07 5.78
C THR A 104 13.76 -21.59 6.19
N LEU A 105 14.97 -21.06 6.39
CA LEU A 105 15.19 -19.67 6.75
C LEU A 105 14.77 -18.72 5.62
N GLN A 106 15.09 -19.07 4.37
CA GLN A 106 14.62 -18.31 3.19
C GLN A 106 13.10 -18.24 3.12
N MET A 107 12.42 -19.38 3.29
CA MET A 107 10.95 -19.41 3.29
C MET A 107 10.35 -18.63 4.47
N LYS A 108 10.97 -18.73 5.64
CA LYS A 108 10.56 -18.01 6.84
C LYS A 108 10.61 -16.50 6.64
N TYR A 109 11.71 -15.97 6.09
CA TYR A 109 11.89 -14.53 5.93
C TYR A 109 11.27 -13.97 4.66
N PHE A 110 11.46 -14.63 3.52
CA PHE A 110 11.12 -14.13 2.18
C PHE A 110 10.04 -14.93 1.46
N GLY A 111 9.42 -15.90 2.12
CA GLY A 111 8.30 -16.67 1.56
C GLY A 111 7.07 -15.78 1.32
N PRO A 112 6.04 -16.29 0.61
CA PRO A 112 4.81 -15.55 0.32
C PRO A 112 4.13 -14.95 1.55
N ASP A 113 4.14 -15.67 2.69
CA ASP A 113 3.63 -15.23 3.99
C ASP A 113 4.78 -15.08 5.01
N GLY A 114 5.97 -14.76 4.53
CA GLY A 114 7.17 -14.63 5.35
C GLY A 114 7.18 -13.41 6.26
N GLU A 115 8.20 -13.35 7.12
CA GLU A 115 8.31 -12.26 8.11
C GLU A 115 8.44 -10.89 7.45
N LEU A 116 9.10 -10.80 6.26
CA LEU A 116 9.21 -9.53 5.52
C LEU A 116 7.84 -9.03 5.05
N PHE A 117 7.01 -9.93 4.53
CA PHE A 117 5.65 -9.58 4.11
C PHE A 117 4.80 -9.14 5.30
N THR A 118 4.88 -9.88 6.41
CA THR A 118 4.15 -9.54 7.64
C THR A 118 4.58 -8.17 8.18
N LYS A 119 5.90 -7.93 8.26
CA LYS A 119 6.44 -6.64 8.73
C LYS A 119 6.04 -5.48 7.82
N ARG A 120 6.07 -5.69 6.51
CA ARG A 120 5.61 -4.67 5.55
C ARG A 120 4.15 -4.32 5.80
N ASN A 121 3.28 -5.31 5.96
CA ASN A 121 1.86 -5.07 6.24
C ASN A 121 1.66 -4.35 7.58
N GLU A 122 2.34 -4.77 8.63
CA GLU A 122 2.25 -4.12 9.95
C GLU A 122 2.62 -2.64 9.92
N LEU A 123 3.66 -2.28 9.15
CA LEU A 123 4.17 -0.91 9.11
C LEU A 123 3.45 -0.03 8.08
N VAL A 124 3.14 -0.57 6.91
CA VAL A 124 2.62 0.22 5.78
C VAL A 124 1.09 0.30 5.77
N GLN A 125 0.40 -0.77 6.16
CA GLN A 125 -1.08 -0.78 6.12
C GLN A 125 -1.71 0.36 6.94
N PRO A 126 -1.29 0.69 8.18
CA PRO A 126 -1.88 1.80 8.92
C PRO A 126 -1.69 3.16 8.22
N ILE A 127 -0.60 3.32 7.46
CA ILE A 127 -0.33 4.54 6.70
C ILE A 127 -1.27 4.62 5.50
N GLN A 128 -1.44 3.51 4.78
CA GLN A 128 -2.40 3.42 3.66
C GLN A 128 -3.84 3.68 4.12
N GLU A 129 -4.23 3.19 5.30
CA GLU A 129 -5.54 3.46 5.89
C GLU A 129 -5.73 4.96 6.20
N LYS A 130 -4.70 5.66 6.69
CA LYS A 130 -4.74 7.12 6.90
C LYS A 130 -4.97 7.85 5.56
N VAL A 131 -4.23 7.48 4.52
CA VAL A 131 -4.39 8.06 3.17
C VAL A 131 -5.81 7.81 2.64
N TYR A 132 -6.30 6.58 2.72
CA TYR A 132 -7.65 6.22 2.30
C TYR A 132 -8.73 7.03 3.02
N ASN A 133 -8.61 7.18 4.34
CA ASN A 133 -9.55 7.95 5.15
C ASN A 133 -9.53 9.44 4.77
N ALA A 134 -8.36 10.03 4.53
CA ALA A 134 -8.24 11.42 4.08
C ALA A 134 -8.89 11.62 2.69
N ILE A 135 -8.65 10.71 1.74
CA ILE A 135 -9.30 10.73 0.43
C ILE A 135 -10.82 10.69 0.57
N ASN A 136 -11.36 9.79 1.40
CA ASN A 136 -12.79 9.67 1.62
C ASN A 136 -13.39 10.95 2.21
N GLN A 137 -12.74 11.57 3.19
CA GLN A 137 -13.21 12.82 3.79
C GLN A 137 -13.26 13.94 2.75
N ILE A 138 -12.19 14.11 1.96
CA ILE A 138 -12.15 15.11 0.88
C ILE A 138 -13.22 14.83 -0.17
N ALA A 139 -13.42 13.58 -0.55
CA ALA A 139 -14.42 13.17 -1.53
C ALA A 139 -15.84 13.53 -1.06
N LEU A 140 -16.15 13.30 0.22
CA LEU A 140 -17.44 13.66 0.81
C LEU A 140 -17.62 15.17 0.88
N ILE A 141 -16.63 15.92 1.39
CA ILE A 141 -16.71 17.38 1.54
C ILE A 141 -16.84 18.07 0.18
N LYS A 142 -16.06 17.65 -0.81
CA LYS A 142 -16.01 18.26 -2.14
C LYS A 142 -17.04 17.65 -3.11
N ASN A 143 -17.85 16.68 -2.66
CA ASN A 143 -18.87 15.96 -3.43
C ASN A 143 -18.32 15.36 -4.73
N TYR A 144 -17.21 14.63 -4.64
CA TYR A 144 -16.70 13.83 -5.75
C TYR A 144 -17.47 12.51 -5.85
N ALA A 145 -17.87 12.14 -7.09
CA ALA A 145 -18.50 10.86 -7.37
C ALA A 145 -17.49 9.72 -7.45
N PHE A 146 -16.28 10.03 -7.93
CA PHE A 146 -15.18 9.08 -8.07
C PHE A 146 -13.85 9.78 -7.81
N VAL A 147 -12.93 9.05 -7.18
CA VAL A 147 -11.51 9.40 -7.08
C VAL A 147 -10.72 8.22 -7.64
N PHE A 148 -9.90 8.47 -8.65
CA PHE A 148 -9.05 7.46 -9.27
C PHE A 148 -7.64 7.58 -8.73
N ASP A 149 -6.95 6.44 -8.62
CA ASP A 149 -5.54 6.42 -8.32
C ASP A 149 -4.73 6.22 -9.60
N LYS A 150 -3.88 7.18 -9.96
CA LYS A 150 -3.06 7.09 -11.17
C LYS A 150 -1.82 6.20 -10.98
N ALA A 151 -1.42 5.92 -9.72
CA ALA A 151 -0.24 5.11 -9.42
C ALA A 151 -0.47 3.59 -9.60
N THR A 152 -1.72 3.12 -9.51
CA THR A 152 -2.06 1.68 -9.44
C THR A 152 -2.50 1.07 -10.78
N GLY A 153 -1.88 1.44 -11.89
CA GLY A 153 -2.11 0.78 -13.19
C GLY A 153 -3.42 1.14 -13.89
N THR A 154 -4.19 2.08 -13.36
CA THR A 154 -5.33 2.67 -14.09
C THR A 154 -4.79 3.50 -15.25
N THR A 155 -5.11 3.10 -16.50
CA THR A 155 -4.64 3.83 -17.68
C THR A 155 -5.40 5.14 -17.82
N ILE A 156 -4.87 6.21 -17.24
CA ILE A 156 -5.36 7.57 -17.44
C ILE A 156 -4.54 8.19 -18.58
N LEU A 157 -5.16 8.34 -19.75
CA LEU A 157 -4.47 8.91 -20.93
C LEU A 157 -4.33 10.44 -20.82
N TYR A 158 -5.25 11.09 -20.14
CA TYR A 158 -5.25 12.54 -19.90
C TYR A 158 -5.96 12.85 -18.59
N SER A 159 -5.38 13.73 -17.80
CA SER A 159 -6.01 14.32 -16.62
C SER A 159 -5.67 15.80 -16.55
N ASN A 160 -6.64 16.60 -16.11
CA ASN A 160 -6.43 18.01 -15.83
C ASN A 160 -5.89 18.14 -14.39
N GLU A 161 -4.77 18.87 -14.21
CA GLU A 161 -4.14 19.10 -12.89
C GLU A 161 -5.12 19.68 -11.84
N LYS A 162 -6.13 20.42 -12.28
CA LYS A 162 -7.19 20.92 -11.38
C LYS A 162 -8.01 19.84 -10.69
N ASN A 163 -7.95 18.61 -11.20
CA ASN A 163 -8.64 17.45 -10.63
C ASN A 163 -7.70 16.58 -9.79
N ASP A 164 -6.41 16.94 -9.69
CA ASP A 164 -5.46 16.32 -8.76
C ASP A 164 -5.77 16.83 -7.35
N ILE A 165 -5.98 15.90 -6.43
CA ILE A 165 -6.22 16.21 -5.02
C ILE A 165 -5.14 15.63 -4.11
N SER A 166 -4.00 15.24 -4.66
CA SER A 166 -2.91 14.60 -3.90
C SER A 166 -2.38 15.51 -2.78
N ASP A 167 -2.17 16.80 -3.08
CA ASP A 167 -1.75 17.78 -2.07
C ASP A 167 -2.82 18.06 -1.02
N ASP A 168 -4.10 18.13 -1.43
CA ASP A 168 -5.21 18.25 -0.47
C ASP A 168 -5.23 17.07 0.52
N VAL A 169 -4.91 15.85 0.04
CA VAL A 169 -4.82 14.64 0.89
C VAL A 169 -3.65 14.75 1.87
N LEU A 170 -2.48 15.22 1.43
CA LEU A 170 -1.33 15.46 2.30
C LEU A 170 -1.64 16.50 3.38
N ASP A 171 -2.30 17.59 3.02
CA ASP A 171 -2.72 18.63 3.96
C ASP A 171 -3.70 18.08 5.01
N GLU A 172 -4.67 17.26 4.59
CA GLU A 172 -5.64 16.64 5.51
C GLU A 172 -4.94 15.69 6.48
N ILE A 173 -4.01 14.84 6.00
CA ILE A 173 -3.21 13.95 6.85
C ILE A 173 -2.39 14.77 7.86
N GLY A 174 -1.76 15.86 7.42
CA GLY A 174 -0.99 16.77 8.27
C GLY A 174 -1.84 17.41 9.37
N ASN A 175 -3.07 17.83 9.07
CA ASN A 175 -4.02 18.40 10.02
C ASN A 175 -4.45 17.37 11.07
N VAL A 176 -4.78 16.16 10.65
CA VAL A 176 -5.15 15.04 11.55
C VAL A 176 -4.00 14.72 12.50
N MET A 177 -2.76 14.62 12.00
CA MET A 177 -1.58 14.35 12.83
C MET A 177 -1.34 15.44 13.88
N GLN A 178 -1.51 16.72 13.50
CA GLN A 178 -1.37 17.82 14.46
C GLN A 178 -2.43 17.76 15.56
N THR A 179 -3.66 17.38 15.22
CA THR A 179 -4.76 17.25 16.16
C THR A 179 -4.51 16.11 17.15
N VAL A 180 -4.11 14.94 16.68
CA VAL A 180 -3.74 13.78 17.50
C VAL A 180 -2.59 14.14 18.46
N ARG A 181 -1.50 14.74 17.96
CA ARG A 181 -0.38 15.20 18.80
C ARG A 181 -0.79 16.20 19.89
N ARG A 182 -1.78 17.05 19.64
CA ARG A 182 -2.30 18.01 20.64
C ARG A 182 -3.13 17.30 21.72
N GLU A 183 -3.92 16.30 21.33
CA GLU A 183 -4.74 15.52 22.28
C GLU A 183 -3.85 14.65 23.18
N ASP A 184 -2.84 13.99 22.64
CA ASP A 184 -1.89 13.18 23.40
C ASP A 184 -1.09 14.03 24.41
N ARG A 185 -0.67 15.25 24.02
CA ARG A 185 -0.06 16.18 24.98
C ARG A 185 -1.00 16.59 26.11
N LYS A 186 -2.29 16.76 25.83
CA LYS A 186 -3.28 17.07 26.88
C LYS A 186 -3.51 15.89 27.82
N LYS A 187 -3.43 14.64 27.33
CA LYS A 187 -3.56 13.44 28.17
C LYS A 187 -2.31 13.17 29.01
N SER A 188 -1.12 13.48 28.51
CA SER A 188 0.17 13.29 29.20
C SER A 188 0.48 14.38 30.25
N GLY A 189 -0.22 15.49 30.24
CA GLY A 189 -0.03 16.63 31.14
C GLY A 189 -0.97 16.68 32.37
N ARG A 190 -1.62 15.53 32.69
CA ARG A 190 -2.46 15.40 33.91
C ARG A 190 -1.84 14.49 34.92
#